data_aed57fca4104704f5341191751e841de
#
_entry.id   aed57fca4104704f5341191751e841de
#
_cell.length_a   1.000
_cell.length_b   1.000
_cell.length_c   1.000
_cell.angle_alpha   90.00
_cell.angle_beta   90.00
_cell.angle_gamma   90.00
#
_symmetry.space_group_name_H-M   'P 1'
#
loop_
_entity.id
_entity.type
_entity.pdbx_description
1 polymer ?
#
loop_
_entity_poly.entity_id
_entity_poly.type
_entity_poly.pdbx_seq_one_letter_code
_entity_poly.pdbx_strand_id
1 'polypeptide(L)'
;MTQALKGKLALVTGASRGIGAAIATRLARDGASVIVHYASSSARAEAVVQAIRDAGGDAEAVGANLAKPEGVTALINSLNGVFGGRFEGRLDILVNNAGTVEYGPFLDSSETSYDTHFNLNVRAPIELAKDAAQRMIKTGWGRIVNVGSAFGEAAPLPGVTLYIASKFAIRGFTRGLSRELGKYGVTVNAVQPGPIDTELAPQPGTEDHATMTKLASVGRFGKPEEIAAAVSYLASPEAGYTTGESLTVDGGWIA
;
A
#
# COMPACT_ATOMS: atom_id res chain seq x y z
N MET A 1 6.44 -17.36 16.66
CA MET A 1 6.34 -16.47 15.47
C MET A 1 7.67 -15.76 15.36
N THR A 2 8.32 -15.81 14.21
CA THR A 2 9.59 -15.11 13.98
C THR A 2 9.31 -13.62 13.93
N GLN A 3 9.89 -12.84 14.85
CA GLN A 3 9.82 -11.37 14.83
C GLN A 3 10.85 -10.81 13.83
N ALA A 4 10.68 -11.17 12.54
CA ALA A 4 11.61 -10.83 11.48
C ALA A 4 11.80 -9.31 11.27
N LEU A 5 10.83 -8.50 11.73
CA LEU A 5 10.82 -7.03 11.60
C LEU A 5 11.08 -6.31 12.93
N LYS A 6 11.58 -7.02 13.96
CA LYS A 6 11.86 -6.41 15.26
C LYS A 6 12.81 -5.22 15.14
N GLY A 7 12.42 -4.09 15.73
CA GLY A 7 13.18 -2.84 15.71
C GLY A 7 13.09 -2.06 14.39
N LYS A 8 12.25 -2.48 13.43
CA LYS A 8 11.95 -1.77 12.20
C LYS A 8 10.76 -0.82 12.37
N LEU A 9 10.81 0.32 11.69
CA LEU A 9 9.70 1.25 11.58
C LEU A 9 9.04 1.13 10.21
N ALA A 10 7.73 0.88 10.19
CA ALA A 10 6.93 0.78 8.98
C ALA A 10 5.89 1.90 8.90
N LEU A 11 5.75 2.53 7.74
CA LEU A 11 4.64 3.40 7.39
C LEU A 11 3.71 2.66 6.43
N VAL A 12 2.42 2.55 6.78
CA VAL A 12 1.38 1.99 5.91
C VAL A 12 0.36 3.09 5.60
N THR A 13 0.29 3.52 4.35
CA THR A 13 -0.66 4.55 3.95
C THR A 13 -2.06 3.98 3.71
N GLY A 14 -3.12 4.74 4.08
CA GLY A 14 -4.50 4.27 3.97
C GLY A 14 -4.80 3.05 4.84
N ALA A 15 -4.24 3.01 6.06
CA ALA A 15 -4.27 1.84 6.93
C ALA A 15 -5.42 1.82 7.95
N SER A 16 -6.42 2.70 7.81
CA SER A 16 -7.57 2.74 8.73
C SER A 16 -8.61 1.64 8.48
N ARG A 17 -8.53 0.89 7.36
CA ARG A 17 -9.46 -0.19 6.98
C ARG A 17 -8.90 -1.08 5.87
N GLY A 18 -9.61 -2.16 5.55
CA GLY A 18 -9.37 -3.02 4.40
C GLY A 18 -7.95 -3.57 4.31
N ILE A 19 -7.38 -3.57 3.12
CA ILE A 19 -6.03 -4.09 2.85
C ILE A 19 -4.98 -3.40 3.73
N GLY A 20 -5.04 -2.07 3.86
CA GLY A 20 -4.06 -1.30 4.65
C GLY A 20 -4.07 -1.67 6.14
N ALA A 21 -5.24 -1.86 6.74
CA ALA A 21 -5.37 -2.29 8.13
C ALA A 21 -4.81 -3.71 8.34
N ALA A 22 -5.11 -4.63 7.42
CA ALA A 22 -4.57 -5.99 7.46
C ALA A 22 -3.03 -5.99 7.33
N ILE A 23 -2.47 -5.15 6.44
CA ILE A 23 -1.02 -4.98 6.29
C ILE A 23 -0.40 -4.42 7.59
N ALA A 24 -0.97 -3.36 8.15
CA ALA A 24 -0.47 -2.75 9.39
C ALA A 24 -0.45 -3.75 10.55
N THR A 25 -1.55 -4.48 10.74
CA THR A 25 -1.67 -5.54 11.76
C THR A 25 -0.66 -6.67 11.52
N ARG A 26 -0.46 -7.07 10.26
CA ARG A 26 0.48 -8.12 9.93
C ARG A 26 1.93 -7.70 10.21
N LEU A 27 2.36 -6.53 9.76
CA LEU A 27 3.72 -6.03 10.00
C LEU A 27 4.01 -5.84 11.49
N ALA A 28 3.03 -5.38 12.28
CA ALA A 28 3.15 -5.29 13.73
C ALA A 28 3.33 -6.67 14.38
N ARG A 29 2.54 -7.67 13.96
CA ARG A 29 2.70 -9.06 14.40
C ARG A 29 4.08 -9.64 14.07
N ASP A 30 4.67 -9.22 12.94
CA ASP A 30 6.00 -9.62 12.51
C ASP A 30 7.12 -8.84 13.24
N GLY A 31 6.76 -7.89 14.14
CA GLY A 31 7.65 -7.20 15.08
C GLY A 31 7.98 -5.75 14.74
N ALA A 32 7.41 -5.17 13.68
CA ALA A 32 7.60 -3.76 13.37
C ALA A 32 6.81 -2.84 14.30
N SER A 33 7.34 -1.64 14.56
CA SER A 33 6.53 -0.49 14.98
C SER A 33 5.86 0.10 13.76
N VAL A 34 4.53 0.34 13.81
CA VAL A 34 3.76 0.68 12.61
C VAL A 34 3.08 2.04 12.71
N ILE A 35 3.33 2.90 11.74
CA ILE A 35 2.58 4.14 11.54
C ILE A 35 1.35 3.79 10.69
N VAL A 36 0.18 3.90 11.31
CA VAL A 36 -1.14 3.70 10.70
C VAL A 36 -1.60 5.03 10.13
N HIS A 37 -1.32 5.28 8.84
CA HIS A 37 -1.74 6.54 8.23
C HIS A 37 -3.19 6.48 7.77
N TYR A 38 -3.93 7.60 7.96
CA TYR A 38 -5.32 7.80 7.52
C TYR A 38 -5.54 9.19 6.91
N ALA A 39 -6.59 9.35 6.07
CA ALA A 39 -6.94 10.66 5.52
C ALA A 39 -7.96 11.40 6.39
N SER A 40 -9.13 10.79 6.68
CA SER A 40 -10.24 11.43 7.38
C SER A 40 -10.81 10.60 8.54
N SER A 41 -10.55 9.30 8.59
CA SER A 41 -11.17 8.38 9.54
C SER A 41 -10.27 8.11 10.75
N SER A 42 -10.04 9.11 11.60
CA SER A 42 -9.20 8.98 12.80
C SER A 42 -9.69 7.88 13.74
N ALA A 43 -10.98 7.80 14.02
CA ALA A 43 -11.54 6.78 14.92
C ALA A 43 -11.27 5.35 14.42
N ARG A 44 -11.33 5.10 13.10
CA ARG A 44 -10.99 3.79 12.53
C ARG A 44 -9.50 3.50 12.62
N ALA A 45 -8.65 4.49 12.38
CA ALA A 45 -7.20 4.34 12.51
C ALA A 45 -6.80 4.03 13.96
N GLU A 46 -7.39 4.74 14.92
CA GLU A 46 -7.17 4.47 16.36
C GLU A 46 -7.66 3.07 16.77
N ALA A 47 -8.78 2.59 16.20
CA ALA A 47 -9.23 1.22 16.44
C ALA A 47 -8.20 0.18 15.93
N VAL A 48 -7.57 0.43 14.77
CA VAL A 48 -6.49 -0.44 14.26
C VAL A 48 -5.26 -0.37 15.18
N VAL A 49 -4.87 0.83 15.61
CA VAL A 49 -3.75 1.02 16.56
C VAL A 49 -4.02 0.28 17.86
N GLN A 50 -5.23 0.41 18.42
CA GLN A 50 -5.60 -0.26 19.66
C GLN A 50 -5.56 -1.79 19.51
N ALA A 51 -6.11 -2.33 18.42
CA ALA A 51 -6.06 -3.77 18.15
C ALA A 51 -4.63 -4.30 18.02
N ILE A 52 -3.72 -3.52 17.41
CA ILE A 52 -2.29 -3.86 17.34
C ILE A 52 -1.66 -3.86 18.74
N ARG A 53 -1.95 -2.86 19.57
CA ARG A 53 -1.43 -2.76 20.93
C ARG A 53 -1.96 -3.85 21.84
N ASP A 54 -3.24 -4.19 21.74
CA ASP A 54 -3.88 -5.29 22.50
C ASP A 54 -3.25 -6.65 22.16
N ALA A 55 -2.75 -6.80 20.93
CA ALA A 55 -2.00 -7.98 20.49
C ALA A 55 -0.51 -7.93 20.88
N GLY A 56 -0.07 -6.93 21.65
CA GLY A 56 1.33 -6.76 22.09
C GLY A 56 2.26 -6.12 21.07
N GLY A 57 1.71 -5.57 19.99
CA GLY A 57 2.45 -4.81 18.97
C GLY A 57 2.59 -3.33 19.35
N ASP A 58 3.23 -2.58 18.47
CA ASP A 58 3.51 -1.15 18.65
C ASP A 58 3.02 -0.36 17.43
N ALA A 59 2.11 0.58 17.61
CA ALA A 59 1.54 1.37 16.52
C ALA A 59 1.14 2.77 16.98
N GLU A 60 1.15 3.72 16.02
CA GLU A 60 0.71 5.09 16.19
C GLU A 60 -0.06 5.56 14.95
N ALA A 61 -1.14 6.32 15.14
CA ALA A 61 -1.93 6.85 14.04
C ALA A 61 -1.45 8.24 13.61
N VAL A 62 -1.36 8.48 12.28
CA VAL A 62 -1.01 9.79 11.72
C VAL A 62 -1.99 10.16 10.61
N GLY A 63 -2.60 11.33 10.74
CA GLY A 63 -3.58 11.86 9.78
C GLY A 63 -2.96 12.79 8.76
N ALA A 64 -3.22 12.55 7.46
CA ALA A 64 -2.86 13.47 6.38
C ALA A 64 -3.68 13.18 5.11
N ASN A 65 -4.07 14.20 4.34
CA ASN A 65 -4.78 14.01 3.08
C ASN A 65 -3.79 13.90 1.90
N LEU A 66 -3.43 12.68 1.51
CA LEU A 66 -2.46 12.43 0.44
C LEU A 66 -2.94 12.76 -0.98
N ALA A 67 -4.23 13.04 -1.17
CA ALA A 67 -4.74 13.57 -2.44
C ALA A 67 -4.28 15.02 -2.70
N LYS A 68 -3.68 15.65 -1.69
CA LYS A 68 -3.15 17.03 -1.76
C LYS A 68 -1.64 17.04 -1.48
N PRO A 69 -0.85 17.82 -2.21
CA PRO A 69 0.60 17.92 -2.00
C PRO A 69 0.98 18.30 -0.57
N GLU A 70 0.20 19.22 0.04
CA GLU A 70 0.42 19.69 1.41
C GLU A 70 0.28 18.55 2.42
N GLY A 71 -0.64 17.61 2.17
CA GLY A 71 -0.84 16.44 3.01
C GLY A 71 0.34 15.48 2.95
N VAL A 72 0.94 15.29 1.78
CA VAL A 72 2.17 14.49 1.64
C VAL A 72 3.31 15.12 2.44
N THR A 73 3.50 16.44 2.29
CA THR A 73 4.51 17.19 3.05
C THR A 73 4.26 17.11 4.56
N ALA A 74 3.00 17.24 5.01
CA ALA A 74 2.64 17.13 6.41
C ALA A 74 2.97 15.73 6.98
N LEU A 75 2.65 14.66 6.24
CA LEU A 75 2.99 13.29 6.65
C LEU A 75 4.51 13.11 6.77
N ILE A 76 5.28 13.53 5.77
CA ILE A 76 6.76 13.44 5.78
C ILE A 76 7.33 14.16 7.01
N ASN A 77 6.86 15.36 7.31
CA ASN A 77 7.33 16.14 8.45
C ASN A 77 7.00 15.47 9.81
N SER A 78 5.85 14.79 9.89
CA SER A 78 5.43 14.10 11.13
C SER A 78 6.34 12.90 11.49
N LEU A 79 7.01 12.28 10.50
CA LEU A 79 7.82 11.07 10.71
C LEU A 79 8.97 11.28 11.73
N ASN A 80 9.43 12.51 11.93
CA ASN A 80 10.50 12.78 12.89
C ASN A 80 10.02 12.72 14.35
N GLY A 81 8.72 12.94 14.60
CA GLY A 81 8.12 13.00 15.93
C GLY A 81 7.40 11.71 16.36
N VAL A 82 7.13 10.78 15.43
CA VAL A 82 6.39 9.55 15.78
C VAL A 82 7.11 8.73 16.84
N PHE A 83 6.34 8.04 17.67
CA PHE A 83 6.83 7.28 18.81
C PHE A 83 7.76 8.10 19.74
N GLY A 84 7.43 9.40 19.91
CA GLY A 84 8.22 10.31 20.75
C GLY A 84 9.64 10.54 20.22
N GLY A 85 9.85 10.42 18.91
CA GLY A 85 11.16 10.58 18.28
C GLY A 85 12.11 9.38 18.43
N ARG A 86 11.65 8.24 19.00
CA ARG A 86 12.47 7.03 19.24
C ARG A 86 13.23 6.53 18.02
N PHE A 87 12.73 6.78 16.83
CA PHE A 87 13.34 6.33 15.58
C PHE A 87 14.23 7.41 14.91
N GLU A 88 14.37 8.59 15.51
CA GLU A 88 15.23 9.69 15.03
C GLU A 88 14.96 10.02 13.53
N GLY A 89 13.69 9.96 13.12
CA GLY A 89 13.29 10.17 11.73
C GLY A 89 13.63 9.03 10.76
N ARG A 90 14.11 7.88 11.25
CA ARG A 90 14.32 6.68 10.43
C ARG A 90 12.98 6.15 9.91
N LEU A 91 12.99 5.59 8.71
CA LEU A 91 11.91 4.80 8.16
C LEU A 91 12.53 3.59 7.45
N ASP A 92 12.15 2.38 7.84
CA ASP A 92 12.71 1.14 7.28
C ASP A 92 11.81 0.53 6.21
N ILE A 93 10.47 0.65 6.39
CA ILE A 93 9.49 0.05 5.50
C ILE A 93 8.46 1.10 5.12
N LEU A 94 8.26 1.29 3.82
CA LEU A 94 7.17 2.10 3.27
C LEU A 94 6.21 1.19 2.51
N VAL A 95 4.93 1.18 2.91
CA VAL A 95 3.86 0.54 2.15
C VAL A 95 2.93 1.61 1.60
N ASN A 96 3.03 1.88 0.30
CA ASN A 96 2.13 2.76 -0.43
C ASN A 96 0.84 2.00 -0.78
N ASN A 97 -0.14 2.04 0.14
CA ASN A 97 -1.42 1.36 -0.03
C ASN A 97 -2.58 2.34 -0.26
N ALA A 98 -2.49 3.59 0.19
CA ALA A 98 -3.54 4.58 -0.06
C ALA A 98 -3.84 4.71 -1.56
N GLY A 99 -5.10 4.64 -1.92
CA GLY A 99 -5.53 4.73 -3.31
C GLY A 99 -7.03 4.89 -3.42
N THR A 100 -7.47 5.23 -4.63
CA THR A 100 -8.89 5.36 -4.98
C THR A 100 -9.14 4.78 -6.36
N VAL A 101 -10.39 4.42 -6.59
CA VAL A 101 -10.96 4.05 -7.90
C VAL A 101 -12.30 4.74 -8.06
N GLU A 102 -12.54 5.30 -9.23
CA GLU A 102 -13.84 5.80 -9.66
C GLU A 102 -14.26 5.02 -10.89
N TYR A 103 -15.51 4.59 -10.91
CA TYR A 103 -16.10 3.83 -12.00
C TYR A 103 -16.93 4.74 -12.90
N GLY A 104 -16.80 4.60 -14.21
CA GLY A 104 -17.58 5.34 -15.18
C GLY A 104 -16.96 5.31 -16.59
N PRO A 105 -17.72 5.69 -17.63
CA PRO A 105 -17.20 5.83 -18.99
C PRO A 105 -16.08 6.87 -19.03
N PHE A 106 -15.00 6.59 -19.78
CA PHE A 106 -13.88 7.53 -19.91
C PHE A 106 -14.30 8.90 -20.44
N LEU A 107 -15.24 8.94 -21.36
CA LEU A 107 -15.73 10.21 -21.95
C LEU A 107 -16.45 11.13 -20.96
N ASP A 108 -16.92 10.59 -19.83
CA ASP A 108 -17.58 11.34 -18.75
C ASP A 108 -16.60 11.73 -17.63
N SER A 109 -15.32 11.35 -17.74
CA SER A 109 -14.32 11.67 -16.72
C SER A 109 -14.04 13.17 -16.64
N SER A 110 -14.01 13.71 -15.42
CA SER A 110 -13.71 15.11 -15.16
C SER A 110 -12.22 15.34 -14.89
N GLU A 111 -11.78 16.60 -14.95
CA GLU A 111 -10.46 17.02 -14.47
C GLU A 111 -10.25 16.63 -12.99
N THR A 112 -11.27 16.78 -12.16
CA THR A 112 -11.22 16.36 -10.75
C THR A 112 -11.01 14.87 -10.60
N SER A 113 -11.64 14.04 -11.43
CA SER A 113 -11.43 12.59 -11.45
C SER A 113 -9.98 12.25 -11.83
N TYR A 114 -9.45 12.91 -12.87
CA TYR A 114 -8.04 12.75 -13.25
C TYR A 114 -7.10 13.13 -12.09
N ASP A 115 -7.27 14.33 -11.52
CA ASP A 115 -6.42 14.80 -10.43
C ASP A 115 -6.47 13.88 -9.21
N THR A 116 -7.67 13.41 -8.84
CA THR A 116 -7.85 12.50 -7.71
C THR A 116 -7.08 11.21 -7.92
N HIS A 117 -7.20 10.58 -9.10
CA HIS A 117 -6.47 9.35 -9.40
C HIS A 117 -4.96 9.57 -9.41
N PHE A 118 -4.48 10.59 -10.11
CA PHE A 118 -3.04 10.77 -10.29
C PHE A 118 -2.35 11.35 -9.05
N ASN A 119 -3.01 12.24 -8.30
CA ASN A 119 -2.43 12.76 -7.07
C ASN A 119 -2.31 11.67 -6.00
N LEU A 120 -3.37 10.86 -5.79
CA LEU A 120 -3.37 9.87 -4.72
C LEU A 120 -2.66 8.57 -5.12
N ASN A 121 -2.92 8.04 -6.33
CA ASN A 121 -2.39 6.74 -6.73
C ASN A 121 -0.97 6.80 -7.30
N VAL A 122 -0.49 7.98 -7.76
CA VAL A 122 0.82 8.10 -8.43
C VAL A 122 1.73 9.09 -7.72
N ARG A 123 1.33 10.36 -7.62
CA ARG A 123 2.18 11.43 -7.06
C ARG A 123 2.55 11.17 -5.61
N ALA A 124 1.57 10.90 -4.75
CA ALA A 124 1.81 10.68 -3.33
C ALA A 124 2.78 9.49 -3.08
N PRO A 125 2.59 8.30 -3.68
CA PRO A 125 3.57 7.20 -3.59
C PRO A 125 4.98 7.58 -4.03
N ILE A 126 5.13 8.36 -5.10
CA ILE A 126 6.44 8.80 -5.61
C ILE A 126 7.13 9.76 -4.62
N GLU A 127 6.41 10.75 -4.11
CA GLU A 127 6.96 11.73 -3.16
C GLU A 127 7.32 11.06 -1.82
N LEU A 128 6.47 10.17 -1.30
CA LEU A 128 6.77 9.39 -0.09
C LEU A 128 7.97 8.45 -0.29
N ALA A 129 8.06 7.79 -1.44
CA ALA A 129 9.19 6.91 -1.76
C ALA A 129 10.50 7.70 -1.87
N LYS A 130 10.47 8.93 -2.38
CA LYS A 130 11.65 9.81 -2.43
C LYS A 130 12.19 10.14 -1.03
N ASP A 131 11.32 10.53 -0.09
CA ASP A 131 11.71 10.79 1.31
C ASP A 131 12.18 9.49 2.00
N ALA A 132 11.42 8.41 1.86
CA ALA A 132 11.77 7.12 2.43
C ALA A 132 13.13 6.61 1.94
N ALA A 133 13.41 6.70 0.64
CA ALA A 133 14.69 6.30 0.06
C ALA A 133 15.85 7.08 0.67
N GLN A 134 15.73 8.39 0.86
CA GLN A 134 16.76 9.21 1.50
C GLN A 134 17.08 8.77 2.94
N ARG A 135 16.04 8.31 3.69
CA ARG A 135 16.20 7.77 5.05
C ARG A 135 16.83 6.37 5.03
N MET A 136 16.35 5.50 4.13
CA MET A 136 16.80 4.11 3.99
C MET A 136 18.25 4.00 3.51
N ILE A 137 18.70 4.86 2.58
CA ILE A 137 20.08 4.90 2.10
C ILE A 137 21.06 5.15 3.24
N LYS A 138 20.71 6.00 4.21
CA LYS A 138 21.59 6.31 5.36
C LYS A 138 21.83 5.10 6.26
N THR A 139 20.88 4.17 6.31
CA THR A 139 20.97 2.95 7.14
C THR A 139 21.42 1.72 6.36
N GLY A 140 21.56 1.83 5.02
CA GLY A 140 21.94 0.70 4.16
C GLY A 140 20.87 -0.41 4.09
N TRP A 141 19.62 -0.12 4.48
CA TRP A 141 18.54 -1.09 4.45
C TRP A 141 17.18 -0.40 4.26
N GLY A 142 16.34 -0.95 3.41
CA GLY A 142 14.98 -0.46 3.23
C GLY A 142 14.09 -1.38 2.41
N ARG A 143 12.77 -1.23 2.59
CA ARG A 143 11.75 -1.95 1.82
C ARG A 143 10.65 -0.98 1.42
N ILE A 144 10.45 -0.81 0.12
CA ILE A 144 9.34 -0.05 -0.45
C ILE A 144 8.41 -1.04 -1.15
N VAL A 145 7.17 -1.12 -0.70
CA VAL A 145 6.14 -1.99 -1.29
C VAL A 145 4.97 -1.14 -1.74
N ASN A 146 4.72 -1.15 -3.04
CA ASN A 146 3.59 -0.43 -3.64
C ASN A 146 2.40 -1.38 -3.79
N VAL A 147 1.24 -1.03 -3.25
CA VAL A 147 0.00 -1.77 -3.48
C VAL A 147 -0.61 -1.24 -4.78
N GLY A 148 -0.37 -1.98 -5.84
CA GLY A 148 -0.90 -1.74 -7.18
C GLY A 148 -2.33 -2.23 -7.33
N SER A 149 -2.55 -3.02 -8.38
CA SER A 149 -3.79 -3.74 -8.70
C SER A 149 -3.52 -4.71 -9.84
N ALA A 150 -4.27 -5.79 -9.98
CA ALA A 150 -4.31 -6.61 -11.19
C ALA A 150 -4.62 -5.76 -12.45
N PHE A 151 -5.36 -4.67 -12.28
CA PHE A 151 -5.52 -3.62 -13.30
C PHE A 151 -4.23 -2.87 -13.67
N GLY A 152 -3.13 -3.05 -12.97
CA GLY A 152 -1.78 -2.59 -13.35
C GLY A 152 -1.03 -3.58 -14.23
N GLU A 153 -1.61 -4.75 -14.50
CA GLU A 153 -1.07 -5.81 -15.36
C GLU A 153 -1.93 -6.04 -16.61
N ALA A 154 -3.26 -5.91 -16.48
CA ALA A 154 -4.23 -6.14 -17.54
C ALA A 154 -5.41 -5.18 -17.42
N ALA A 155 -6.27 -5.13 -18.45
CA ALA A 155 -7.49 -4.32 -18.49
C ALA A 155 -8.71 -5.22 -18.79
N PRO A 156 -9.10 -6.11 -17.86
CA PRO A 156 -10.14 -7.11 -18.10
C PRO A 156 -11.55 -6.54 -18.14
N LEU A 157 -11.77 -5.31 -17.62
CA LEU A 157 -13.08 -4.68 -17.52
C LEU A 157 -13.02 -3.22 -17.98
N PRO A 158 -14.10 -2.69 -18.60
CA PRO A 158 -14.23 -1.27 -18.93
C PRO A 158 -14.55 -0.42 -17.71
N GLY A 159 -14.61 0.91 -17.89
CA GLY A 159 -15.13 1.86 -16.90
C GLY A 159 -14.12 2.28 -15.83
N VAL A 160 -12.84 1.92 -15.95
CA VAL A 160 -11.78 2.25 -14.97
C VAL A 160 -10.49 2.71 -15.65
N THR A 161 -10.58 3.40 -16.78
CA THR A 161 -9.43 3.77 -17.62
C THR A 161 -8.38 4.59 -16.88
N LEU A 162 -8.78 5.63 -16.13
CA LEU A 162 -7.84 6.47 -15.36
C LEU A 162 -7.18 5.69 -14.22
N TYR A 163 -7.95 4.81 -13.58
CA TYR A 163 -7.41 3.93 -12.54
C TYR A 163 -6.36 2.97 -13.12
N ILE A 164 -6.66 2.29 -14.21
CA ILE A 164 -5.73 1.42 -14.95
C ILE A 164 -4.45 2.20 -15.26
N ALA A 165 -4.55 3.38 -15.89
CA ALA A 165 -3.40 4.21 -16.22
C ALA A 165 -2.55 4.52 -14.98
N SER A 166 -3.18 4.88 -13.86
CA SER A 166 -2.49 5.17 -12.60
C SER A 166 -1.75 3.94 -12.03
N LYS A 167 -2.35 2.74 -12.14
CA LYS A 167 -1.75 1.50 -11.62
C LYS A 167 -0.61 0.97 -12.51
N PHE A 168 -0.70 1.14 -13.83
CA PHE A 168 0.44 0.90 -14.73
C PHE A 168 1.60 1.88 -14.45
N ALA A 169 1.31 3.16 -14.14
CA ALA A 169 2.34 4.12 -13.76
C ALA A 169 3.12 3.66 -12.52
N ILE A 170 2.45 3.16 -11.48
CA ILE A 170 3.10 2.64 -10.26
C ILE A 170 3.95 1.39 -10.57
N ARG A 171 3.50 0.51 -11.46
CA ARG A 171 4.29 -0.62 -11.91
C ARG A 171 5.59 -0.18 -12.57
N GLY A 172 5.51 0.79 -13.50
CA GLY A 172 6.69 1.37 -14.15
C GLY A 172 7.63 2.05 -13.15
N PHE A 173 7.08 2.84 -12.24
CA PHE A 173 7.81 3.49 -11.15
C PHE A 173 8.56 2.48 -10.27
N THR A 174 7.90 1.40 -9.85
CA THR A 174 8.50 0.31 -9.07
C THR A 174 9.76 -0.25 -9.73
N ARG A 175 9.67 -0.57 -11.02
CA ARG A 175 10.79 -1.11 -11.80
C ARG A 175 11.93 -0.10 -11.96
N GLY A 176 11.63 1.15 -12.28
CA GLY A 176 12.63 2.20 -12.41
C GLY A 176 13.38 2.43 -11.10
N LEU A 177 12.65 2.67 -10.02
CA LEU A 177 13.24 2.98 -8.72
C LEU A 177 14.07 1.81 -8.15
N SER A 178 13.67 0.55 -8.41
CA SER A 178 14.42 -0.63 -7.96
C SER A 178 15.85 -0.67 -8.52
N ARG A 179 16.03 -0.22 -9.76
CA ARG A 179 17.35 -0.16 -10.43
C ARG A 179 18.28 0.87 -9.79
N GLU A 180 17.72 1.95 -9.26
CA GLU A 180 18.49 3.02 -8.64
C GLU A 180 18.89 2.68 -7.19
N LEU A 181 17.99 2.02 -6.45
CA LEU A 181 18.12 1.85 -5.00
C LEU A 181 18.79 0.53 -4.58
N GLY A 182 18.82 -0.49 -5.43
CA GLY A 182 19.32 -1.81 -5.07
C GLY A 182 20.74 -1.81 -4.51
N LYS A 183 21.64 -0.99 -5.06
CA LYS A 183 23.04 -0.84 -4.58
C LYS A 183 23.16 -0.28 -3.15
N TYR A 184 22.09 0.29 -2.61
CA TYR A 184 22.04 0.81 -1.25
C TYR A 184 21.32 -0.14 -0.26
N GLY A 185 21.04 -1.39 -0.66
CA GLY A 185 20.34 -2.37 0.19
C GLY A 185 18.82 -2.13 0.31
N VAL A 186 18.27 -1.30 -0.58
CA VAL A 186 16.83 -0.98 -0.61
C VAL A 186 16.15 -1.73 -1.75
N THR A 187 15.14 -2.55 -1.43
CA THR A 187 14.31 -3.20 -2.45
C THR A 187 13.02 -2.42 -2.69
N VAL A 188 12.55 -2.42 -3.92
CA VAL A 188 11.31 -1.76 -4.34
C VAL A 188 10.47 -2.76 -5.13
N ASN A 189 9.30 -3.12 -4.62
CA ASN A 189 8.41 -4.10 -5.23
C ASN A 189 6.96 -3.61 -5.24
N ALA A 190 6.11 -4.25 -6.02
CA ALA A 190 4.68 -4.05 -6.00
C ALA A 190 3.95 -5.36 -5.68
N VAL A 191 2.81 -5.26 -5.02
CA VAL A 191 1.80 -6.32 -4.95
C VAL A 191 0.64 -5.88 -5.82
N GLN A 192 0.11 -6.79 -6.65
CA GLN A 192 -1.01 -6.53 -7.57
C GLN A 192 -2.25 -7.33 -7.12
N PRO A 193 -3.09 -6.77 -6.22
CA PRO A 193 -4.29 -7.44 -5.77
C PRO A 193 -5.31 -7.60 -6.90
N GLY A 194 -5.98 -8.74 -6.94
CA GLY A 194 -7.25 -8.91 -7.64
C GLY A 194 -8.43 -8.34 -6.86
N PRO A 195 -9.66 -8.82 -7.12
CA PRO A 195 -10.83 -8.48 -6.32
C PRO A 195 -10.66 -8.94 -4.86
N ILE A 196 -10.64 -8.00 -3.93
CA ILE A 196 -10.47 -8.25 -2.48
C ILE A 196 -11.70 -7.79 -1.73
N ASP A 197 -12.19 -8.59 -0.80
CA ASP A 197 -13.35 -8.31 0.05
C ASP A 197 -13.06 -7.12 0.98
N THR A 198 -13.49 -5.95 0.53
CA THR A 198 -13.30 -4.66 1.22
C THR A 198 -14.51 -3.76 0.97
N GLU A 199 -14.64 -2.68 1.72
CA GLU A 199 -15.70 -1.67 1.51
C GLU A 199 -15.65 -1.00 0.12
N LEU A 200 -14.52 -1.05 -0.59
CA LEU A 200 -14.37 -0.50 -1.94
C LEU A 200 -14.78 -1.50 -3.04
N ALA A 201 -14.95 -2.76 -2.69
CA ALA A 201 -15.33 -3.80 -3.64
C ALA A 201 -16.84 -3.79 -3.91
N PRO A 202 -17.29 -4.27 -5.09
CA PRO A 202 -18.70 -4.57 -5.32
C PRO A 202 -19.26 -5.48 -4.24
N GLN A 203 -20.45 -5.14 -3.75
CA GLN A 203 -21.07 -5.86 -2.63
C GLN A 203 -21.60 -7.22 -3.07
N PRO A 204 -21.57 -8.25 -2.20
CA PRO A 204 -22.18 -9.54 -2.46
C PRO A 204 -23.64 -9.42 -2.90
N GLY A 205 -24.03 -10.18 -3.94
CA GLY A 205 -25.37 -10.13 -4.52
C GLY A 205 -25.54 -9.15 -5.69
N THR A 206 -24.54 -8.32 -5.99
CA THR A 206 -24.53 -7.49 -7.20
C THR A 206 -24.00 -8.26 -8.41
N GLU A 207 -24.40 -7.84 -9.62
CA GLU A 207 -23.92 -8.42 -10.89
C GLU A 207 -22.40 -8.28 -11.05
N ASP A 208 -21.84 -7.11 -10.68
CA ASP A 208 -20.41 -6.86 -10.72
C ASP A 208 -19.64 -7.82 -9.82
N HIS A 209 -20.13 -8.06 -8.58
CA HIS A 209 -19.53 -9.03 -7.67
C HIS A 209 -19.55 -10.44 -8.27
N ALA A 210 -20.70 -10.87 -8.82
CA ALA A 210 -20.84 -12.19 -9.44
C ALA A 210 -19.90 -12.35 -10.66
N THR A 211 -19.79 -11.31 -11.50
CA THR A 211 -18.91 -11.28 -12.68
C THR A 211 -17.44 -11.37 -12.25
N MET A 212 -17.01 -10.57 -11.29
CA MET A 212 -15.63 -10.59 -10.81
C MET A 212 -15.28 -11.92 -10.11
N THR A 213 -16.22 -12.48 -9.35
CA THR A 213 -16.05 -13.81 -8.73
C THR A 213 -15.86 -14.90 -9.77
N LYS A 214 -16.64 -14.87 -10.84
CA LYS A 214 -16.56 -15.86 -11.93
C LYS A 214 -15.25 -15.81 -12.69
N LEU A 215 -14.64 -14.62 -12.82
CA LEU A 215 -13.34 -14.46 -13.48
C LEU A 215 -12.18 -14.98 -12.63
N ALA A 216 -12.31 -14.99 -11.32
CA ALA A 216 -11.25 -15.51 -10.45
C ALA A 216 -11.23 -17.06 -10.49
N SER A 217 -10.09 -17.66 -10.86
CA SER A 217 -9.94 -19.12 -10.94
C SER A 217 -10.23 -19.83 -9.62
N VAL A 218 -9.97 -19.15 -8.47
CA VAL A 218 -10.30 -19.67 -7.13
C VAL A 218 -11.78 -19.53 -6.76
N GLY A 219 -12.61 -18.89 -7.58
CA GLY A 219 -14.06 -18.78 -7.42
C GLY A 219 -14.54 -17.91 -6.25
N ARG A 220 -13.72 -16.98 -5.76
CA ARG A 220 -14.05 -16.05 -4.67
C ARG A 220 -13.20 -14.79 -4.72
N PHE A 221 -13.65 -13.76 -4.01
CA PHE A 221 -12.79 -12.63 -3.68
C PHE A 221 -11.69 -13.07 -2.70
N GLY A 222 -10.51 -12.44 -2.82
CA GLY A 222 -9.44 -12.59 -1.85
C GLY A 222 -9.77 -11.87 -0.54
N LYS A 223 -9.07 -12.25 0.52
CA LYS A 223 -9.16 -11.56 1.83
C LYS A 223 -8.03 -10.56 1.97
N PRO A 224 -8.22 -9.43 2.69
CA PRO A 224 -7.15 -8.48 2.98
C PRO A 224 -5.88 -9.11 3.56
N GLU A 225 -6.03 -10.17 4.38
CA GLU A 225 -4.93 -10.90 5.00
C GLU A 225 -4.06 -11.65 3.99
N GLU A 226 -4.63 -12.06 2.84
CA GLU A 226 -3.88 -12.73 1.77
C GLU A 226 -2.92 -11.73 1.09
N ILE A 227 -3.35 -10.47 0.93
CA ILE A 227 -2.50 -9.39 0.44
C ILE A 227 -1.45 -9.01 1.50
N ALA A 228 -1.85 -8.94 2.77
CA ALA A 228 -0.94 -8.63 3.87
C ALA A 228 0.18 -9.68 4.00
N ALA A 229 -0.07 -10.95 3.68
CA ALA A 229 0.93 -12.01 3.66
C ALA A 229 2.00 -11.75 2.58
N ALA A 230 1.59 -11.38 1.37
CA ALA A 230 2.50 -11.04 0.27
C ALA A 230 3.35 -9.79 0.60
N VAL A 231 2.73 -8.75 1.14
CA VAL A 231 3.43 -7.53 1.59
C VAL A 231 4.42 -7.85 2.70
N SER A 232 4.05 -8.69 3.68
CA SER A 232 4.94 -9.13 4.77
C SER A 232 6.19 -9.83 4.23
N TYR A 233 6.05 -10.72 3.25
CA TYR A 233 7.19 -11.34 2.58
C TYR A 233 8.10 -10.29 1.96
N LEU A 234 7.56 -9.39 1.11
CA LEU A 234 8.35 -8.36 0.41
C LEU A 234 8.98 -7.33 1.37
N ALA A 235 8.40 -7.11 2.54
CA ALA A 235 8.93 -6.25 3.60
C ALA A 235 9.99 -6.93 4.47
N SER A 236 10.13 -8.25 4.39
CA SER A 236 11.02 -9.04 5.23
C SER A 236 12.49 -9.00 4.78
N PRO A 237 13.44 -9.37 5.65
CA PRO A 237 14.83 -9.61 5.25
C PRO A 237 14.97 -10.73 4.20
N GLU A 238 14.08 -11.73 4.20
CA GLU A 238 14.10 -12.87 3.28
C GLU A 238 13.90 -12.44 1.81
N ALA A 239 13.19 -11.33 1.56
CA ALA A 239 13.01 -10.77 0.23
C ALA A 239 14.18 -9.87 -0.23
N GLY A 240 15.36 -9.99 0.37
CA GLY A 240 16.51 -9.15 0.06
C GLY A 240 17.03 -9.24 -1.37
N TYR A 241 16.70 -10.32 -2.09
CA TYR A 241 17.05 -10.50 -3.51
C TYR A 241 15.85 -10.33 -4.46
N THR A 242 14.68 -9.97 -3.92
CA THR A 242 13.47 -9.66 -4.70
C THR A 242 13.34 -8.15 -4.83
N THR A 243 13.55 -7.61 -6.04
CA THR A 243 13.42 -6.17 -6.30
C THR A 243 13.00 -5.90 -7.75
N GLY A 244 12.16 -4.89 -7.97
CA GLY A 244 11.57 -4.56 -9.28
C GLY A 244 10.41 -5.49 -9.66
N GLU A 245 9.96 -6.35 -8.75
CA GLU A 245 8.93 -7.35 -8.99
C GLU A 245 7.52 -6.76 -8.80
N SER A 246 6.59 -7.30 -9.59
CA SER A 246 5.14 -7.07 -9.46
C SER A 246 4.48 -8.41 -9.13
N LEU A 247 4.33 -8.70 -7.84
CA LEU A 247 3.75 -9.94 -7.36
C LEU A 247 2.22 -9.89 -7.47
N THR A 248 1.65 -10.62 -8.42
CA THR A 248 0.19 -10.73 -8.58
C THR A 248 -0.40 -11.66 -7.52
N VAL A 249 -1.43 -11.18 -6.80
CA VAL A 249 -2.17 -11.92 -5.77
C VAL A 249 -3.66 -11.70 -6.02
N ASP A 250 -4.19 -12.41 -7.00
CA ASP A 250 -5.51 -12.15 -7.58
C ASP A 250 -6.42 -13.39 -7.72
N GLY A 251 -5.98 -14.54 -7.24
CA GLY A 251 -6.73 -15.78 -7.38
C GLY A 251 -6.88 -16.26 -8.84
N GLY A 252 -5.94 -15.86 -9.73
CA GLY A 252 -5.99 -16.19 -11.16
C GLY A 252 -7.01 -15.37 -11.94
N TRP A 253 -7.30 -14.15 -11.48
CA TRP A 253 -8.31 -13.27 -12.10
C TRP A 253 -7.90 -12.74 -13.47
N ILE A 254 -6.60 -12.54 -13.69
CA ILE A 254 -6.03 -12.10 -14.98
C ILE A 254 -5.15 -13.16 -15.65
N ALA A 255 -5.21 -14.40 -15.19
CA ALA A 255 -4.42 -15.50 -15.75
C ALA A 255 -4.97 -15.98 -17.12
#